data_ad015a21401a210cabf3ec353be6eeb8
#
_entry.id   ad015a21401a210cabf3ec353be6eeb8
#
_cell.length_a   1.000
_cell.length_b   1.000
_cell.length_c   1.000
_cell.angle_alpha   90.00
_cell.angle_beta   90.00
_cell.angle_gamma   90.00
#
_symmetry.space_group_name_H-M   'P 1'
#
loop_
_entity.id
_entity.type
_entity.pdbx_description
1 polymer ?
#
loop_
_entity_poly.entity_id
_entity_poly.type
_entity_poly.pdbx_seq_one_letter_code
_entity_poly.pdbx_strand_id
1 'polypeptide(L)'
;MHTAVDDHSRLAYSEILTDEKKETAVAFWGRAQAFFASCGITVERVLTDNGSCYKSRLWRDALAAAGITHKRTRAYRPQTNGKVERFNRTLLDEWAYHRPYTSETERQAAFPDWLDWYNYHRPHTGISGRPPASRVTNLSEQHT
;
A
#
# COMPACT_ATOMS: atom_id res chain seq x y z
N MET A 1 0.29 10.06 5.75
CA MET A 1 -0.36 8.82 5.33
C MET A 1 0.69 7.77 4.99
N HIS A 2 0.46 6.55 5.42
CA HIS A 2 1.34 5.42 5.07
C HIS A 2 0.61 4.52 4.09
N THR A 3 1.31 4.04 3.06
CA THR A 3 0.72 3.27 1.96
C THR A 3 1.63 2.13 1.54
N ALA A 4 1.04 0.96 1.33
CA ALA A 4 1.70 -0.20 0.74
C ALA A 4 0.87 -0.70 -0.44
N VAL A 5 1.51 -0.96 -1.58
CA VAL A 5 0.85 -1.43 -2.80
C VAL A 5 1.53 -2.70 -3.28
N ASP A 6 0.75 -3.74 -3.55
CA ASP A 6 1.26 -4.95 -4.17
C ASP A 6 1.55 -4.69 -5.65
N ASP A 7 2.79 -4.95 -6.06
CA ASP A 7 3.25 -4.64 -7.42
C ASP A 7 2.48 -5.37 -8.51
N HIS A 8 2.12 -6.62 -8.26
CA HIS A 8 1.45 -7.45 -9.25
C HIS A 8 -0.04 -7.13 -9.36
N SER A 9 -0.75 -7.13 -8.24
CA SER A 9 -2.21 -6.99 -8.23
C SER A 9 -2.68 -5.54 -8.17
N ARG A 10 -1.82 -4.62 -7.72
CA ARG A 10 -2.15 -3.24 -7.37
C ARG A 10 -3.02 -3.12 -6.11
N LEU A 11 -3.23 -4.24 -5.39
CA LEU A 11 -3.92 -4.20 -4.11
C LEU A 11 -3.20 -3.26 -3.16
N ALA A 12 -3.93 -2.42 -2.46
CA ALA A 12 -3.34 -1.38 -1.63
C ALA A 12 -3.86 -1.43 -0.21
N TYR A 13 -2.97 -1.15 0.74
CA TYR A 13 -3.33 -0.92 2.13
C TYR A 13 -2.75 0.43 2.55
N SER A 14 -3.58 1.27 3.13
CA SER A 14 -3.17 2.62 3.51
C SER A 14 -3.87 3.06 4.77
N GLU A 15 -3.18 3.86 5.59
CA GLU A 15 -3.72 4.42 6.82
C GLU A 15 -3.38 5.89 6.92
N ILE A 16 -4.30 6.65 7.49
CA ILE A 16 -4.07 8.06 7.84
C ILE A 16 -3.42 8.07 9.22
N LEU A 17 -2.11 8.38 9.26
CA LEU A 17 -1.33 8.41 10.50
C LEU A 17 -0.76 9.81 10.72
N THR A 18 -0.48 10.14 11.98
CA THR A 18 -0.10 11.50 12.37
C THR A 18 1.39 11.80 12.21
N ASP A 19 2.24 10.78 12.08
CA ASP A 19 3.68 10.97 11.94
C ASP A 19 4.31 9.87 11.06
N GLU A 20 5.60 10.05 10.76
CA GLU A 20 6.39 9.10 9.98
C GLU A 20 7.56 8.54 10.78
N LYS A 21 7.41 8.41 12.09
CA LYS A 21 8.43 7.84 12.95
C LYS A 21 8.62 6.35 12.65
N LYS A 22 9.81 5.83 13.00
CA LYS A 22 10.14 4.43 12.74
C LYS A 22 9.18 3.46 13.43
N GLU A 23 8.76 3.77 14.65
CA GLU A 23 7.81 2.94 15.38
C GLU A 23 6.45 2.90 14.71
N THR A 24 6.01 4.04 14.21
CA THR A 24 4.75 4.16 13.47
C THR A 24 4.82 3.39 12.15
N ALA A 25 5.94 3.48 11.44
CA ALA A 25 6.14 2.76 10.19
C ALA A 25 6.14 1.24 10.41
N VAL A 26 6.80 0.75 11.45
CA VAL A 26 6.83 -0.68 11.79
C VAL A 26 5.44 -1.18 12.17
N ALA A 27 4.70 -0.42 12.98
CA ALA A 27 3.34 -0.80 13.36
C ALA A 27 2.41 -0.83 12.14
N PHE A 28 2.52 0.17 11.27
CA PHE A 28 1.77 0.18 9.99
C PHE A 28 2.09 -1.05 9.16
N TRP A 29 3.38 -1.39 9.02
CA TRP A 29 3.78 -2.55 8.23
C TRP A 29 3.20 -3.85 8.78
N GLY A 30 3.16 -4.02 10.08
CA GLY A 30 2.55 -5.19 10.70
C GLY A 30 1.09 -5.35 10.30
N ARG A 31 0.34 -4.24 10.29
CA ARG A 31 -1.07 -4.26 9.87
C ARG A 31 -1.22 -4.46 8.36
N ALA A 32 -0.35 -3.84 7.57
CA ALA A 32 -0.35 -4.03 6.11
C ALA A 32 -0.06 -5.48 5.74
N GLN A 33 0.93 -6.10 6.37
CA GLN A 33 1.28 -7.48 6.15
C GLN A 33 0.10 -8.41 6.49
N ALA A 34 -0.58 -8.16 7.60
CA ALA A 34 -1.76 -8.92 7.99
C ALA A 34 -2.88 -8.78 6.96
N PHE A 35 -3.08 -7.58 6.44
CA PHE A 35 -4.06 -7.35 5.37
C PHE A 35 -3.73 -8.15 4.13
N PHE A 36 -2.48 -8.10 3.65
CA PHE A 36 -2.09 -8.85 2.46
C PHE A 36 -2.21 -10.36 2.70
N ALA A 37 -1.84 -10.83 3.88
CA ALA A 37 -2.00 -12.24 4.23
C ALA A 37 -3.47 -12.66 4.21
N SER A 38 -4.37 -11.81 4.69
CA SER A 38 -5.81 -12.10 4.66
C SER A 38 -6.35 -12.16 3.23
N CYS A 39 -5.67 -11.52 2.29
CA CYS A 39 -6.00 -11.56 0.86
C CYS A 39 -5.27 -12.69 0.12
N GLY A 40 -4.51 -13.54 0.81
CA GLY A 40 -3.79 -14.64 0.20
C GLY A 40 -2.41 -14.28 -0.35
N ILE A 41 -1.87 -13.13 0.03
CA ILE A 41 -0.55 -12.67 -0.42
C ILE A 41 0.51 -12.95 0.65
N THR A 42 1.54 -13.70 0.28
CA THR A 42 2.75 -13.86 1.10
C THR A 42 3.78 -12.85 0.60
N VAL A 43 4.17 -11.93 1.48
CA VAL A 43 5.13 -10.88 1.13
C VAL A 43 6.55 -11.43 1.25
N GLU A 44 7.32 -11.37 0.18
CA GLU A 44 8.71 -11.81 0.16
C GLU A 44 9.69 -10.65 0.12
N ARG A 45 9.29 -9.55 -0.51
CA ARG A 45 10.12 -8.37 -0.69
C ARG A 45 9.32 -7.10 -0.49
N VAL A 46 10.00 -6.09 0.07
CA VAL A 46 9.42 -4.75 0.26
C VAL A 46 10.37 -3.73 -0.34
N LEU A 47 9.85 -2.87 -1.18
CA LEU A 47 10.58 -1.73 -1.73
C LEU A 47 10.08 -0.45 -1.06
N THR A 48 10.99 0.33 -0.50
CA THR A 48 10.66 1.62 0.12
C THR A 48 11.47 2.73 -0.51
N ASP A 49 11.09 3.97 -0.24
CA ASP A 49 11.93 5.12 -0.52
C ASP A 49 13.08 5.20 0.51
N ASN A 50 13.84 6.29 0.49
CA ASN A 50 14.97 6.49 1.37
C ASN A 50 14.63 7.31 2.63
N GLY A 51 13.36 7.30 3.05
CA GLY A 51 12.92 7.95 4.28
C GLY A 51 13.67 7.41 5.50
N SER A 52 13.90 8.27 6.49
CA SER A 52 14.70 7.91 7.68
C SER A 52 14.12 6.74 8.45
N CYS A 53 12.79 6.61 8.50
CA CYS A 53 12.13 5.50 9.20
C CYS A 53 12.48 4.14 8.57
N TYR A 54 12.71 4.10 7.26
CA TYR A 54 13.05 2.86 6.53
C TYR A 54 14.54 2.55 6.59
N LYS A 55 15.37 3.48 7.03
CA LYS A 55 16.80 3.26 7.28
C LYS A 55 17.09 2.83 8.71
N SER A 56 16.08 2.80 9.57
CA SER A 56 16.25 2.48 10.99
C SER A 56 16.53 1.00 11.20
N ARG A 57 17.21 0.71 12.31
CA ARG A 57 17.43 -0.68 12.72
C ARG A 57 16.12 -1.36 13.06
N LEU A 58 15.19 -0.64 13.67
CA LEU A 58 13.87 -1.17 14.02
C LEU A 58 13.13 -1.70 12.81
N TRP A 59 13.12 -0.93 11.71
CA TRP A 59 12.51 -1.35 10.45
C TRP A 59 13.22 -2.58 9.87
N ARG A 60 14.54 -2.53 9.82
CA ARG A 60 15.35 -3.63 9.29
C ARG A 60 15.09 -4.93 10.06
N ASP A 61 15.10 -4.86 11.39
CA ASP A 61 14.91 -6.03 12.22
C ASP A 61 13.49 -6.59 12.11
N ALA A 62 12.49 -5.72 11.98
CA ALA A 62 11.10 -6.16 11.79
C ALA A 62 10.92 -6.95 10.50
N LEU A 63 11.51 -6.49 9.40
CA LEU A 63 11.42 -7.21 8.13
C LEU A 63 12.24 -8.49 8.14
N ALA A 64 13.42 -8.47 8.73
CA ALA A 64 14.26 -9.65 8.85
C ALA A 64 13.59 -10.75 9.69
N ALA A 65 12.93 -10.38 10.78
CA ALA A 65 12.19 -11.33 11.61
C ALA A 65 11.05 -12.02 10.85
N ALA A 66 10.48 -11.35 9.88
CA ALA A 66 9.43 -11.91 9.03
C ALA A 66 9.96 -12.62 7.78
N GLY A 67 11.27 -12.69 7.60
CA GLY A 67 11.89 -13.31 6.42
C GLY A 67 11.74 -12.49 5.14
N ILE A 68 11.54 -11.18 5.25
CA ILE A 68 11.28 -10.29 4.12
C ILE A 68 12.57 -9.57 3.72
N THR A 69 12.88 -9.59 2.43
CA THR A 69 14.00 -8.82 1.87
C THR A 69 13.57 -7.37 1.69
N HIS A 70 14.35 -6.43 2.24
CA HIS A 70 14.11 -5.01 2.09
C HIS A 70 15.05 -4.40 1.06
N LYS A 71 14.50 -3.62 0.13
CA LYS A 71 15.27 -2.81 -0.81
C LYS A 71 14.77 -1.38 -0.76
N ARG A 72 15.67 -0.42 -0.97
CA ARG A 72 15.31 0.99 -1.09
C ARG A 72 15.48 1.42 -2.54
N THR A 73 14.67 2.40 -2.97
CA THR A 73 14.79 2.96 -4.31
C THR A 73 16.18 3.59 -4.47
N ARG A 74 16.77 3.40 -5.64
CA ARG A 74 18.06 4.04 -5.96
C ARG A 74 17.87 5.53 -6.16
N ALA A 75 18.84 6.32 -5.72
CA ALA A 75 18.88 7.74 -6.03
C ALA A 75 18.78 7.95 -7.54
N TYR A 76 18.02 8.96 -7.95
CA TYR A 76 17.81 9.31 -9.36
C TYR A 76 17.09 8.25 -10.21
N ARG A 77 16.40 7.31 -9.56
CA ARG A 77 15.57 6.30 -10.25
C ARG A 77 14.17 6.24 -9.64
N PRO A 78 13.40 7.33 -9.73
CA PRO A 78 12.08 7.39 -9.10
C PRO A 78 11.07 6.39 -9.70
N GLN A 79 11.27 5.96 -10.95
CA GLN A 79 10.37 5.01 -11.60
C GLN A 79 10.28 3.66 -10.87
N THR A 80 11.25 3.31 -10.03
CA THR A 80 11.20 2.06 -9.27
C THR A 80 10.12 2.04 -8.19
N ASN A 81 9.57 3.21 -7.84
CA ASN A 81 8.48 3.33 -6.87
C ASN A 81 7.20 3.87 -7.54
N GLY A 82 7.08 3.71 -8.85
CA GLY A 82 6.00 4.31 -9.64
C GLY A 82 4.61 3.83 -9.28
N LYS A 83 4.47 2.59 -8.75
CA LYS A 83 3.16 2.06 -8.38
C LYS A 83 2.58 2.74 -7.15
N VAL A 84 3.40 3.05 -6.17
CA VAL A 84 2.98 3.81 -4.99
C VAL A 84 2.66 5.25 -5.38
N GLU A 85 3.49 5.87 -6.22
CA GLU A 85 3.24 7.22 -6.70
C GLU A 85 1.92 7.30 -7.47
N ARG A 86 1.65 6.32 -8.33
CA ARG A 86 0.39 6.28 -9.07
C ARG A 86 -0.80 6.08 -8.13
N PHE A 87 -0.68 5.22 -7.14
CA PHE A 87 -1.73 5.06 -6.13
C PHE A 87 -2.00 6.37 -5.41
N ASN A 88 -0.95 7.08 -4.98
CA ASN A 88 -1.10 8.35 -4.29
C ASN A 88 -1.80 9.39 -5.16
N ARG A 89 -1.50 9.42 -6.45
CA ARG A 89 -2.18 10.33 -7.39
C ARG A 89 -3.66 9.99 -7.51
N THR A 90 -3.99 8.71 -7.65
CA THR A 90 -5.37 8.25 -7.70
C THR A 90 -6.11 8.61 -6.41
N LEU A 91 -5.45 8.45 -5.28
CA LEU A 91 -6.01 8.78 -3.96
C LEU A 91 -6.36 10.26 -3.86
N LEU A 92 -5.46 11.14 -4.33
CA LEU A 92 -5.72 12.57 -4.33
C LEU A 92 -6.92 12.93 -5.22
N ASP A 93 -6.96 12.37 -6.43
CA ASP A 93 -7.98 12.71 -7.41
C ASP A 93 -9.35 12.13 -7.06
N GLU A 94 -9.39 10.88 -6.56
CA GLU A 94 -10.64 10.14 -6.42
C GLU A 94 -11.16 10.04 -4.99
N TRP A 95 -10.35 10.39 -4.00
CA TRP A 95 -10.79 10.45 -2.62
C TRP A 95 -10.70 11.86 -2.05
N ALA A 96 -9.48 12.43 -2.00
CA ALA A 96 -9.25 13.67 -1.27
C ALA A 96 -10.00 14.86 -1.88
N TYR A 97 -10.10 14.90 -3.20
CA TYR A 97 -10.70 16.02 -3.94
C TYR A 97 -11.93 15.61 -4.77
N HIS A 98 -12.41 14.39 -4.62
CA HIS A 98 -13.52 13.88 -5.40
C HIS A 98 -14.80 14.69 -5.19
N ARG A 99 -15.04 15.14 -3.95
CA ARG A 99 -16.18 15.97 -3.59
C ARG A 99 -15.79 16.91 -2.46
N PRO A 100 -16.52 18.02 -2.27
CA PRO A 100 -16.28 18.87 -1.11
C PRO A 100 -16.70 18.14 0.16
N TYR A 101 -15.77 17.99 1.09
CA TYR A 101 -16.06 17.49 2.42
C TYR A 101 -16.29 18.66 3.36
N THR A 102 -17.21 18.53 4.30
CA THR A 102 -17.54 19.60 5.24
C THR A 102 -16.48 19.73 6.35
N SER A 103 -15.69 18.67 6.57
CA SER A 103 -14.63 18.68 7.60
C SER A 103 -13.59 17.63 7.28
N GLU A 104 -12.43 17.74 7.92
CA GLU A 104 -11.37 16.73 7.84
C GLU A 104 -11.84 15.41 8.45
N THR A 105 -12.65 15.45 9.49
CA THR A 105 -13.23 14.24 10.09
C THR A 105 -14.09 13.49 9.08
N GLU A 106 -14.93 14.21 8.32
CA GLU A 106 -15.75 13.59 7.27
C GLU A 106 -14.87 12.96 6.18
N ARG A 107 -13.83 13.66 5.75
CA ARG A 107 -12.89 13.15 4.73
C ARG A 107 -12.24 11.87 5.21
N GLN A 108 -11.74 11.83 6.43
CA GLN A 108 -11.10 10.66 7.00
C GLN A 108 -12.08 9.50 7.18
N ALA A 109 -13.33 9.79 7.54
CA ALA A 109 -14.35 8.76 7.70
C ALA A 109 -14.70 8.08 6.37
N ALA A 110 -14.58 8.79 5.25
CA ALA A 110 -14.86 8.25 3.92
C ALA A 110 -13.72 7.38 3.38
N PHE A 111 -12.53 7.44 3.97
CA PHE A 111 -11.36 6.77 3.43
C PHE A 111 -11.46 5.24 3.42
N PRO A 112 -11.90 4.56 4.49
CA PRO A 112 -11.98 3.09 4.46
C PRO A 112 -12.88 2.56 3.36
N ASP A 113 -14.02 3.21 3.12
CA ASP A 113 -14.93 2.81 2.04
C ASP A 113 -14.31 3.03 0.68
N TRP A 114 -13.60 4.15 0.49
CA TRP A 114 -12.91 4.40 -0.76
C TRP A 114 -11.82 3.37 -1.03
N LEU A 115 -11.03 3.02 -0.01
CA LEU A 115 -9.96 2.03 -0.15
C LEU A 115 -10.52 0.66 -0.51
N ASP A 116 -11.63 0.26 0.11
CA ASP A 116 -12.33 -0.97 -0.22
C ASP A 116 -12.80 -0.97 -1.67
N TRP A 117 -13.39 0.12 -2.11
CA TRP A 117 -13.80 0.27 -3.50
C TRP A 117 -12.60 0.18 -4.46
N TYR A 118 -11.48 0.81 -4.13
CA TYR A 118 -10.26 0.74 -4.93
C TYR A 118 -9.81 -0.72 -5.13
N ASN A 119 -9.79 -1.48 -4.06
CA ASN A 119 -9.27 -2.84 -4.09
C ASN A 119 -10.20 -3.84 -4.78
N TYR A 120 -11.50 -3.69 -4.60
CA TYR A 120 -12.47 -4.72 -4.99
C TYR A 120 -13.37 -4.34 -6.15
N HIS A 121 -13.49 -3.08 -6.47
CA HIS A 121 -14.47 -2.61 -7.45
C HIS A 121 -13.90 -1.71 -8.54
N ARG A 122 -12.85 -0.96 -8.25
CA ARG A 122 -12.29 -0.01 -9.21
C ARG A 122 -11.56 -0.73 -10.34
N PRO A 123 -11.95 -0.52 -11.63
CA PRO A 123 -11.22 -1.11 -12.74
C PRO A 123 -9.87 -0.39 -12.96
N HIS A 124 -8.84 -1.17 -13.32
CA HIS A 124 -7.50 -0.66 -13.58
C HIS A 124 -7.06 -1.02 -14.98
N THR A 125 -6.69 -0.02 -15.78
CA THR A 125 -6.23 -0.25 -17.17
C THR A 125 -4.98 -1.12 -17.22
N GLY A 126 -4.07 -0.95 -16.24
CA GLY A 126 -2.84 -1.73 -16.15
C GLY A 126 -3.03 -3.22 -15.86
N ILE A 127 -4.24 -3.63 -15.50
CA ILE A 127 -4.59 -5.03 -15.24
C ILE A 127 -5.89 -5.41 -15.97
N SER A 128 -5.99 -5.00 -17.22
CA SER A 128 -7.09 -5.34 -18.13
C SER A 128 -8.46 -4.85 -17.68
N GLY A 129 -8.51 -3.70 -17.01
CA GLY A 129 -9.77 -3.09 -16.56
C GLY A 129 -10.43 -3.79 -15.39
N ARG A 130 -9.72 -4.69 -14.70
CA ARG A 130 -10.24 -5.42 -13.54
C ARG A 130 -9.81 -4.78 -12.23
N PRO A 131 -10.55 -4.98 -11.13
CA PRO A 131 -10.12 -4.48 -9.83
C PRO A 131 -8.92 -5.29 -9.29
N PRO A 132 -8.07 -4.66 -8.43
CA PRO A 132 -6.87 -5.31 -7.90
C PRO A 132 -7.12 -6.67 -7.24
N ALA A 133 -8.17 -6.80 -6.46
CA ALA A 133 -8.44 -8.05 -5.73
C ALA A 133 -8.67 -9.24 -6.68
N SER A 134 -9.15 -9.03 -7.90
CA SER A 134 -9.38 -10.10 -8.86
C SER A 134 -8.08 -10.80 -9.26
N ARG A 135 -6.95 -10.09 -9.29
CA ARG A 135 -5.66 -10.66 -9.64
C ARG A 135 -5.13 -11.57 -8.52
N VAL A 136 -5.38 -11.20 -7.28
CA VAL A 136 -5.00 -12.02 -6.13
C VAL A 136 -5.80 -13.31 -6.10
N THR A 137 -7.10 -13.23 -6.32
CA THR A 137 -7.98 -14.40 -6.35
C THR A 137 -7.52 -15.38 -7.44
N ASN A 138 -7.18 -14.89 -8.62
CA ASN A 138 -6.69 -15.73 -9.72
C ASN A 138 -5.38 -16.44 -9.34
N LEU A 139 -4.48 -15.75 -8.66
CA LEU A 139 -3.23 -16.35 -8.21
C LEU A 139 -3.48 -17.42 -7.16
N SER A 140 -4.37 -17.19 -6.20
CA SER A 140 -4.73 -18.15 -5.18
C SER A 140 -5.32 -19.42 -5.79
N GLU A 141 -6.18 -19.29 -6.79
CA GLU A 141 -6.78 -20.42 -7.49
C GLU A 141 -5.70 -21.25 -8.22
N GLN A 142 -4.67 -20.61 -8.76
CA GLN A 142 -3.59 -21.32 -9.43
C GLN A 142 -2.72 -22.12 -8.47
N HIS A 143 -2.69 -21.76 -7.19
CA HIS A 143 -1.88 -22.42 -6.18
C HIS A 143 -2.63 -23.49 -5.39
N THR A 144 -3.90 -23.54 -5.58
CA THR A 144 -4.74 -24.56 -4.93
C THR A 144 -4.99 -25.73 -5.87
#